data_fa90eddef3f3c47ac7dadfb291c064dd
#
_entry.id   fa90eddef3f3c47ac7dadfb291c064dd
#
_cell.length_a   1.000
_cell.length_b   1.000
_cell.length_c   1.000
_cell.angle_alpha   90.00
_cell.angle_beta   90.00
_cell.angle_gamma   90.00
#
_symmetry.space_group_name_H-M   'P 1'
#
loop_
_entity.id
_entity.type
_entity.pdbx_description
1 polymer ?
#
loop_
_entity_poly.entity_id
_entity_poly.type
_entity_poly.pdbx_seq_one_letter_code
_entity_poly.pdbx_strand_id
1 'polypeptide(L)'
;MPVARNGTIIPIDDQPISAGFFGEGQWLTDFVTPNALEVKTLYKDICKGKQTRRERVVGMHQFVGAAIKYRPFIGATMTVAGKTSRNPDAWLPPSITRMVGIGNCANKAFLLASLLRNEFSPKEVHVVLGNLYNGKAGGHAWCQLQMDDRSYIIESTRADVPTFISTDTTERYEAVHFFNDIDAYAIAGRTAMEPYLACYSTWLKDYLDMSYIRGRR
;
A
#
# COMPACT_ATOMS: atom_id res chain seq x y z
N MET A 1 8.99 6.72 14.49
CA MET A 1 9.85 5.86 13.64
C MET A 1 9.20 4.49 13.56
N PRO A 2 9.31 3.77 12.43
CA PRO A 2 8.79 2.41 12.35
C PRO A 2 9.43 1.51 13.40
N VAL A 3 8.78 0.38 13.70
CA VAL A 3 9.27 -0.59 14.66
C VAL A 3 9.51 -1.90 13.93
N ALA A 4 10.70 -2.46 14.05
CA ALA A 4 11.03 -3.78 13.57
C ALA A 4 11.34 -4.70 14.76
N ARG A 5 10.78 -5.89 14.73
CA ARG A 5 11.02 -6.90 15.78
C ARG A 5 12.48 -7.38 15.78
N ASN A 6 13.07 -7.49 14.60
CA ASN A 6 14.44 -7.95 14.41
C ASN A 6 15.13 -7.11 13.34
N GLY A 7 16.34 -6.66 13.62
CA GLY A 7 17.17 -5.91 12.69
C GLY A 7 17.21 -4.40 12.94
N THR A 8 18.22 -3.76 12.43
CA THR A 8 18.40 -2.31 12.53
C THR A 8 17.67 -1.62 11.42
N ILE A 9 16.79 -0.68 11.77
CA ILE A 9 16.10 0.17 10.80
C ILE A 9 17.04 1.31 10.40
N ILE A 10 17.26 1.46 9.11
CA ILE A 10 18.07 2.53 8.53
C ILE A 10 17.20 3.36 7.59
N PRO A 11 17.34 4.70 7.61
CA PRO A 11 16.74 5.52 6.57
C PRO A 11 17.37 5.15 5.21
N ILE A 12 16.57 5.17 4.19
CA ILE A 12 17.04 5.02 2.81
C ILE A 12 16.64 6.27 2.04
N ASP A 13 17.54 6.68 1.14
CA ASP A 13 17.14 7.67 0.13
C ASP A 13 15.99 7.05 -0.66
N ASP A 14 14.90 7.81 -0.79
CA ASP A 14 13.79 7.39 -1.61
C ASP A 14 14.28 7.28 -3.04
N GLN A 15 14.47 6.07 -3.52
CA GLN A 15 14.99 5.78 -4.85
C GLN A 15 13.83 5.42 -5.76
N PRO A 16 13.87 5.81 -7.04
CA PRO A 16 12.87 5.35 -7.99
C PRO A 16 12.89 3.82 -8.07
N ILE A 17 11.75 3.22 -7.81
CA ILE A 17 11.60 1.78 -7.64
C ILE A 17 11.91 1.00 -8.92
N SER A 18 11.83 1.62 -10.06
CA SER A 18 12.30 1.05 -11.33
C SER A 18 12.26 2.10 -12.43
N ALA A 19 13.39 2.32 -13.04
CA ALA A 19 13.53 3.11 -14.26
C ALA A 19 12.95 2.38 -15.50
N GLY A 20 12.54 1.13 -15.38
CA GLY A 20 12.29 0.29 -16.55
C GLY A 20 10.88 0.33 -17.11
N PHE A 21 9.88 0.72 -16.34
CA PHE A 21 8.49 0.53 -16.74
C PHE A 21 7.69 1.83 -17.00
N PHE A 22 8.14 2.95 -16.49
CA PHE A 22 7.44 4.24 -16.59
C PHE A 22 8.23 5.37 -17.21
N GLY A 23 9.45 5.11 -17.64
CA GLY A 23 10.33 6.13 -18.19
C GLY A 23 10.91 7.11 -17.15
N GLU A 24 10.18 7.42 -16.09
CA GLU A 24 10.61 8.25 -14.96
C GLU A 24 10.23 7.52 -13.69
N GLY A 25 11.20 7.24 -12.82
CA GLY A 25 11.00 6.44 -11.62
C GLY A 25 9.94 7.04 -10.70
N GLN A 26 9.04 6.21 -10.21
CA GLN A 26 8.16 6.57 -9.10
C GLN A 26 8.82 6.23 -7.79
N TRP A 27 8.67 7.12 -6.82
CA TRP A 27 9.20 6.96 -5.48
C TRP A 27 8.24 6.13 -4.63
N LEU A 28 8.74 5.43 -3.62
CA LEU A 28 7.88 4.72 -2.66
C LEU A 28 6.86 5.65 -2.02
N THR A 29 7.30 6.86 -1.70
CA THR A 29 6.47 7.89 -1.07
C THR A 29 5.30 8.35 -1.94
N ASP A 30 5.40 8.26 -3.27
CA ASP A 30 4.33 8.62 -4.20
C ASP A 30 3.09 7.73 -4.09
N PHE A 31 3.23 6.55 -3.49
CA PHE A 31 2.12 5.62 -3.29
C PHE A 31 1.32 5.87 -2.01
N VAL A 32 1.71 6.84 -1.19
CA VAL A 32 0.93 7.26 -0.02
C VAL A 32 0.51 8.71 -0.20
N THR A 33 -0.76 8.93 -0.53
CA THR A 33 -1.29 10.23 -0.98
C THR A 33 -2.41 10.73 -0.07
N PRO A 34 -2.14 11.08 1.20
CA PRO A 34 -3.17 11.48 2.16
C PRO A 34 -3.88 12.77 1.74
N ASN A 35 -3.21 13.60 0.95
CA ASN A 35 -3.71 14.90 0.51
C ASN A 35 -4.56 14.84 -0.75
N ALA A 36 -4.65 13.71 -1.45
CA ALA A 36 -5.54 13.56 -2.59
C ALA A 36 -7.00 13.80 -2.20
N LEU A 37 -7.73 14.54 -3.01
CA LEU A 37 -9.11 14.94 -2.71
C LEU A 37 -10.02 13.74 -2.47
N GLU A 38 -9.88 12.70 -3.29
CA GLU A 38 -10.65 11.46 -3.21
C GLU A 38 -10.37 10.71 -1.90
N VAL A 39 -9.12 10.71 -1.44
CA VAL A 39 -8.73 10.09 -0.18
C VAL A 39 -9.28 10.87 1.01
N LYS A 40 -9.17 12.20 1.00
CA LYS A 40 -9.74 13.05 2.05
C LYS A 40 -11.25 12.95 2.14
N THR A 41 -11.93 12.90 1.00
CA THR A 41 -13.39 12.74 0.95
C THR A 41 -13.78 11.38 1.52
N LEU A 42 -13.12 10.32 1.08
CA LEU A 42 -13.35 8.97 1.56
C LEU A 42 -13.09 8.85 3.08
N TYR A 43 -12.00 9.45 3.58
CA TYR A 43 -11.72 9.49 5.01
C TYR A 43 -12.88 10.12 5.80
N LYS A 44 -13.37 11.27 5.36
CA LYS A 44 -14.50 11.96 6.02
C LYS A 44 -15.76 11.08 6.03
N ASP A 45 -16.06 10.42 4.93
CA ASP A 45 -17.24 9.54 4.80
C ASP A 45 -17.13 8.34 5.74
N ILE A 46 -15.98 7.66 5.76
CA ILE A 46 -15.74 6.49 6.64
C ILE A 46 -15.80 6.90 8.12
N CYS A 47 -15.27 8.07 8.47
CA CYS A 47 -15.12 8.50 9.85
C CYS A 47 -16.35 9.22 10.39
N LYS A 48 -17.36 9.49 9.56
CA LYS A 48 -18.59 10.15 9.97
C LYS A 48 -19.27 9.38 11.11
N GLY A 49 -19.52 10.10 12.22
CA GLY A 49 -20.17 9.54 13.42
C GLY A 49 -19.25 8.71 14.34
N LYS A 50 -17.97 8.50 13.97
CA LYS A 50 -16.99 7.79 14.83
C LYS A 50 -16.32 8.78 15.80
N GLN A 51 -16.41 8.49 17.09
CA GLN A 51 -15.97 9.42 18.14
C GLN A 51 -14.47 9.28 18.45
N THR A 52 -13.94 8.06 18.42
CA THR A 52 -12.57 7.77 18.83
C THR A 52 -11.67 7.49 17.64
N ARG A 53 -10.36 7.72 17.81
CA ARG A 53 -9.35 7.32 16.83
C ARG A 53 -9.43 5.82 16.52
N ARG A 54 -9.64 5.00 17.56
CA ARG A 54 -9.74 3.55 17.44
C ARG A 54 -10.91 3.12 16.56
N GLU A 55 -12.08 3.71 16.74
CA GLU A 55 -13.25 3.46 15.88
C GLU A 55 -13.00 3.87 14.43
N ARG A 56 -12.29 4.98 14.21
CA ARG A 56 -11.93 5.42 12.86
C ARG A 56 -10.97 4.47 12.18
N VAL A 57 -9.94 3.97 12.89
CA VAL A 57 -9.03 2.94 12.37
C VAL A 57 -9.79 1.67 12.00
N VAL A 58 -10.68 1.19 12.87
CA VAL A 58 -11.54 0.03 12.57
C VAL A 58 -12.37 0.27 11.32
N GLY A 59 -12.99 1.45 11.19
CA GLY A 59 -13.77 1.79 10.01
C GLY A 59 -12.95 1.81 8.72
N MET A 60 -11.76 2.38 8.75
CA MET A 60 -10.86 2.42 7.59
C MET A 60 -10.39 1.02 7.21
N HIS A 61 -9.98 0.20 8.18
CA HIS A 61 -9.58 -1.19 7.95
C HIS A 61 -10.72 -2.01 7.33
N GLN A 62 -11.91 -1.95 7.93
CA GLN A 62 -13.08 -2.67 7.42
C GLN A 62 -13.46 -2.22 6.01
N PHE A 63 -13.44 -0.92 5.76
CA PHE A 63 -13.72 -0.40 4.42
C PHE A 63 -12.74 -0.95 3.38
N VAL A 64 -11.42 -0.80 3.61
CA VAL A 64 -10.41 -1.27 2.66
C VAL A 64 -10.44 -2.78 2.52
N GLY A 65 -10.62 -3.51 3.62
CA GLY A 65 -10.73 -4.97 3.63
C GLY A 65 -11.90 -5.49 2.79
N ALA A 66 -13.07 -4.87 2.92
CA ALA A 66 -14.33 -5.34 2.33
C ALA A 66 -14.64 -4.70 0.97
N ALA A 67 -14.47 -3.37 0.82
CA ALA A 67 -14.92 -2.64 -0.37
C ALA A 67 -13.93 -2.74 -1.54
N ILE A 68 -12.64 -2.95 -1.26
CA ILE A 68 -11.62 -3.16 -2.30
C ILE A 68 -11.44 -4.66 -2.50
N LYS A 69 -11.93 -5.18 -3.61
CA LYS A 69 -11.83 -6.61 -3.93
C LYS A 69 -10.39 -7.02 -4.14
N TYR A 70 -9.94 -8.04 -3.41
CA TYR A 70 -8.58 -8.54 -3.53
C TYR A 70 -8.36 -9.26 -4.87
N ARG A 71 -7.28 -8.91 -5.56
CA ARG A 71 -6.77 -9.56 -6.76
C ARG A 71 -5.27 -9.71 -6.61
N PRO A 72 -4.73 -10.95 -6.51
CA PRO A 72 -3.29 -11.16 -6.28
C PRO A 72 -2.42 -10.62 -7.42
N PHE A 73 -2.96 -10.62 -8.62
CA PHE A 73 -2.29 -10.09 -9.82
C PHE A 73 -3.19 -9.04 -10.45
N ILE A 74 -2.80 -7.79 -10.34
CA ILE A 74 -3.33 -6.71 -11.15
C ILE A 74 -2.32 -6.49 -12.27
N GLY A 75 -2.20 -7.49 -13.13
CA GLY A 75 -1.28 -7.42 -14.23
C GLY A 75 -2.00 -7.15 -15.54
N ALA A 76 -1.41 -6.30 -16.36
CA ALA A 76 -1.78 -6.18 -17.76
C ALA A 76 -0.90 -7.10 -18.60
N THR A 77 -1.52 -7.82 -19.49
CA THR A 77 -0.81 -8.44 -20.59
C THR A 77 -0.76 -7.41 -21.71
N MET A 78 0.43 -6.96 -22.05
CA MET A 78 0.63 -6.01 -23.13
C MET A 78 1.30 -6.74 -24.31
N THR A 79 0.69 -6.65 -25.49
CA THR A 79 1.28 -7.16 -26.72
C THR A 79 1.71 -5.97 -27.56
N VAL A 80 3.01 -5.81 -27.76
CA VAL A 80 3.59 -4.78 -28.61
C VAL A 80 4.45 -5.47 -29.67
N ALA A 81 4.20 -5.20 -30.95
CA ALA A 81 4.91 -5.76 -32.08
C ALA A 81 4.99 -7.31 -32.02
N GLY A 82 3.91 -7.99 -31.63
CA GLY A 82 3.83 -9.44 -31.55
C GLY A 82 4.54 -10.07 -30.33
N LYS A 83 5.17 -9.27 -29.47
CA LYS A 83 5.75 -9.75 -28.22
C LYS A 83 4.80 -9.45 -27.07
N THR A 84 4.37 -10.50 -26.38
CA THR A 84 3.50 -10.39 -25.21
C THR A 84 4.37 -10.35 -23.96
N SER A 85 4.31 -9.24 -23.21
CA SER A 85 4.87 -9.12 -21.87
C SER A 85 3.75 -9.22 -20.85
N ARG A 86 3.95 -10.01 -19.81
CA ARG A 86 3.11 -10.03 -18.63
C ARG A 86 3.74 -9.13 -17.59
N ASN A 87 2.97 -8.16 -17.16
CA ASN A 87 3.32 -7.37 -16.00
C ASN A 87 2.62 -7.98 -14.78
N PRO A 88 3.34 -8.68 -13.89
CA PRO A 88 2.69 -9.47 -12.85
C PRO A 88 2.09 -8.62 -11.75
N ASP A 89 2.55 -7.39 -11.54
CA ASP A 89 2.15 -6.62 -10.38
C ASP A 89 2.09 -5.12 -10.66
N ALA A 90 0.88 -4.56 -10.72
CA ALA A 90 0.69 -3.12 -10.92
C ALA A 90 0.38 -2.46 -9.57
N TRP A 91 1.22 -1.50 -9.18
CA TRP A 91 0.96 -0.65 -8.03
C TRP A 91 0.14 0.57 -8.49
N LEU A 92 -1.01 0.74 -7.87
CA LEU A 92 -1.95 1.79 -8.20
C LEU A 92 -1.92 2.89 -7.14
N PRO A 93 -1.98 4.16 -7.52
CA PRO A 93 -2.26 5.23 -6.58
C PRO A 93 -3.56 4.96 -5.79
N PRO A 94 -3.65 5.41 -4.54
CA PRO A 94 -4.83 5.23 -3.68
C PRO A 94 -6.15 5.67 -4.31
N SER A 95 -6.17 6.80 -5.01
CA SER A 95 -7.35 7.31 -5.74
C SER A 95 -7.82 6.33 -6.82
N ILE A 96 -6.87 5.77 -7.58
CA ILE A 96 -7.18 4.79 -8.63
C ILE A 96 -7.66 3.46 -8.00
N THR A 97 -6.98 2.96 -6.97
CA THR A 97 -7.43 1.77 -6.23
C THR A 97 -8.86 1.94 -5.73
N ARG A 98 -9.20 3.11 -5.18
CA ARG A 98 -10.55 3.44 -4.74
C ARG A 98 -11.55 3.47 -5.91
N MET A 99 -11.17 4.07 -7.03
CA MET A 99 -12.03 4.24 -8.21
C MET A 99 -12.35 2.89 -8.87
N VAL A 100 -11.34 2.03 -9.04
CA VAL A 100 -11.51 0.72 -9.70
C VAL A 100 -12.08 -0.35 -8.76
N GLY A 101 -12.01 -0.16 -7.45
CA GLY A 101 -12.55 -1.08 -6.45
C GLY A 101 -11.84 -2.44 -6.36
N ILE A 102 -10.65 -2.56 -6.95
CA ILE A 102 -9.82 -3.75 -6.90
C ILE A 102 -8.38 -3.40 -6.50
N GLY A 103 -7.68 -4.31 -5.84
CA GLY A 103 -6.29 -4.10 -5.40
C GLY A 103 -5.63 -5.40 -4.95
N ASN A 104 -4.31 -5.48 -5.10
CA ASN A 104 -3.51 -6.49 -4.43
C ASN A 104 -3.14 -6.01 -3.01
N CYS A 105 -2.24 -6.73 -2.32
CA CYS A 105 -1.83 -6.36 -0.96
C CYS A 105 -1.21 -4.96 -0.90
N ALA A 106 -0.35 -4.61 -1.85
CA ALA A 106 0.31 -3.30 -1.90
C ALA A 106 -0.71 -2.18 -2.13
N ASN A 107 -1.57 -2.29 -3.14
CA ASN A 107 -2.58 -1.28 -3.46
C ASN A 107 -3.54 -1.02 -2.29
N LYS A 108 -3.95 -2.09 -1.58
CA LYS A 108 -4.81 -1.96 -0.40
C LYS A 108 -4.06 -1.33 0.77
N ALA A 109 -2.78 -1.68 0.98
CA ALA A 109 -1.95 -1.06 2.00
C ALA A 109 -1.70 0.42 1.72
N PHE A 110 -1.46 0.83 0.47
CA PHE A 110 -1.30 2.23 0.08
C PHE A 110 -2.54 3.06 0.36
N LEU A 111 -3.72 2.54 -0.02
CA LEU A 111 -4.98 3.22 0.26
C LEU A 111 -5.23 3.33 1.77
N LEU A 112 -5.00 2.25 2.52
CA LEU A 112 -5.18 2.25 3.97
C LEU A 112 -4.21 3.22 4.67
N ALA A 113 -2.93 3.19 4.31
CA ALA A 113 -1.95 4.13 4.85
C ALA A 113 -2.33 5.58 4.55
N SER A 114 -2.77 5.87 3.32
CA SER A 114 -3.23 7.22 2.93
C SER A 114 -4.43 7.68 3.72
N LEU A 115 -5.37 6.79 4.05
CA LEU A 115 -6.49 7.09 4.93
C LEU A 115 -6.03 7.34 6.38
N LEU A 116 -5.19 6.45 6.93
CA LEU A 116 -4.65 6.56 8.28
C LEU A 116 -3.83 7.85 8.46
N ARG A 117 -3.10 8.29 7.46
CA ARG A 117 -2.33 9.54 7.46
C ARG A 117 -3.19 10.81 7.57
N ASN A 118 -4.50 10.74 7.38
CA ASN A 118 -5.42 11.84 7.70
C ASN A 118 -5.71 11.96 9.21
N GLU A 119 -5.41 10.93 9.99
CA GLU A 119 -5.61 10.87 11.43
C GLU A 119 -4.31 10.89 12.25
N PHE A 120 -3.24 10.33 11.69
CA PHE A 120 -1.97 10.07 12.34
C PHE A 120 -0.81 10.76 11.62
N SER A 121 0.22 11.10 12.38
CA SER A 121 1.46 11.71 11.83
C SER A 121 2.26 10.72 10.96
N PRO A 122 3.21 11.21 10.13
CA PRO A 122 4.10 10.33 9.37
C PRO A 122 4.96 9.42 10.26
N LYS A 123 5.22 9.80 11.50
CA LYS A 123 5.97 8.97 12.43
C LYS A 123 5.20 7.77 12.95
N GLU A 124 3.86 7.81 12.85
CA GLU A 124 2.96 6.79 13.39
C GLU A 124 2.49 5.79 12.34
N VAL A 125 2.47 6.16 11.06
CA VAL A 125 1.93 5.31 9.98
C VAL A 125 2.98 5.02 8.93
N HIS A 126 3.11 3.73 8.59
CA HIS A 126 3.95 3.26 7.48
C HIS A 126 3.26 2.16 6.70
N VAL A 127 3.44 2.16 5.40
CA VAL A 127 3.31 0.94 4.60
C VAL A 127 4.53 0.09 4.87
N VAL A 128 4.33 -1.20 5.01
CA VAL A 128 5.42 -2.17 5.18
C VAL A 128 5.39 -3.15 4.01
N LEU A 129 6.54 -3.32 3.37
CA LEU A 129 6.79 -4.39 2.42
C LEU A 129 7.64 -5.44 3.12
N GLY A 130 7.29 -6.70 2.95
CA GLY A 130 8.00 -7.77 3.61
C GLY A 130 7.48 -9.15 3.23
N ASN A 131 7.71 -10.11 4.10
CA ASN A 131 7.28 -11.49 3.91
C ASN A 131 6.17 -11.84 4.90
N LEU A 132 5.18 -12.57 4.42
CA LEU A 132 4.15 -13.20 5.25
C LEU A 132 4.35 -14.71 5.20
N TYR A 133 4.50 -15.31 6.39
CA TYR A 133 4.63 -16.75 6.55
C TYR A 133 3.26 -17.36 6.86
N ASN A 134 2.69 -18.04 5.86
CA ASN A 134 1.44 -18.79 6.01
C ASN A 134 1.59 -20.17 5.36
N GLY A 135 2.45 -21.02 6.00
CA GLY A 135 2.87 -22.30 5.48
C GLY A 135 3.97 -22.19 4.41
N LYS A 136 4.01 -21.11 3.64
CA LYS A 136 5.09 -20.73 2.73
C LYS A 136 5.38 -19.24 2.90
N ALA A 137 6.64 -18.85 2.72
CA ALA A 137 7.00 -17.45 2.64
C ALA A 137 6.46 -16.87 1.32
N GLY A 138 5.82 -15.72 1.41
CA GLY A 138 5.35 -14.96 0.25
C GLY A 138 5.50 -13.47 0.49
N GLY A 139 5.83 -12.73 -0.56
CA GLY A 139 5.85 -11.28 -0.50
C GLY A 139 4.49 -10.72 -0.13
N HIS A 140 4.47 -9.73 0.78
CA HIS A 140 3.25 -9.14 1.29
C HIS A 140 3.43 -7.66 1.64
N ALA A 141 2.32 -6.94 1.65
CA ALA A 141 2.27 -5.55 2.09
C ALA A 141 1.13 -5.35 3.10
N TRP A 142 1.40 -4.57 4.13
CA TRP A 142 0.46 -4.22 5.19
C TRP A 142 0.73 -2.80 5.71
N CYS A 143 -0.06 -2.31 6.64
CA CYS A 143 0.25 -1.07 7.36
C CYS A 143 0.80 -1.36 8.75
N GLN A 144 1.76 -0.58 9.19
CA GLN A 144 2.15 -0.48 10.58
C GLN A 144 1.61 0.84 11.15
N LEU A 145 0.97 0.74 12.31
CA LEU A 145 0.43 1.89 13.04
C LEU A 145 0.97 1.91 14.46
N GLN A 146 1.54 3.04 14.87
CA GLN A 146 1.84 3.33 16.26
C GLN A 146 0.69 4.11 16.88
N MET A 147 0.11 3.58 17.93
CA MET A 147 -1.00 4.21 18.66
C MET A 147 -0.97 3.75 20.12
N ASP A 148 -1.18 4.68 21.05
CA ASP A 148 -1.23 4.40 22.49
C ASP A 148 0.05 3.65 22.99
N ASP A 149 1.23 4.13 22.57
CA ASP A 149 2.56 3.57 22.89
C ASP A 149 2.77 2.11 22.45
N ARG A 150 1.95 1.63 21.52
CA ARG A 150 2.04 0.29 20.95
C ARG A 150 2.13 0.33 19.44
N SER A 151 2.77 -0.69 18.88
CA SER A 151 2.85 -0.90 17.45
C SER A 151 1.93 -2.03 17.00
N TYR A 152 1.15 -1.76 15.95
CA TYR A 152 0.18 -2.69 15.40
C TYR A 152 0.41 -2.92 13.91
N ILE A 153 0.20 -4.14 13.49
CA ILE A 153 -0.02 -4.50 12.10
C ILE A 153 -1.50 -4.30 11.81
N ILE A 154 -1.81 -3.54 10.76
CA ILE A 154 -3.16 -3.40 10.24
C ILE A 154 -3.19 -4.11 8.87
N GLU A 155 -3.81 -5.27 8.86
CA GLU A 155 -3.87 -6.14 7.67
C GLU A 155 -4.91 -5.60 6.68
N SER A 156 -4.45 -5.10 5.54
CA SER A 156 -5.31 -4.41 4.57
C SER A 156 -6.08 -5.33 3.62
N THR A 157 -5.67 -6.60 3.52
CA THR A 157 -6.24 -7.52 2.51
C THR A 157 -7.53 -8.19 2.96
N ARG A 158 -7.79 -8.23 4.27
CA ARG A 158 -8.91 -8.95 4.87
C ARG A 158 -9.63 -8.09 5.92
N ALA A 159 -10.96 -8.06 5.86
CA ALA A 159 -11.80 -7.40 6.86
C ALA A 159 -12.19 -8.32 8.03
N ASP A 160 -12.00 -9.63 7.88
CA ASP A 160 -12.41 -10.67 8.84
C ASP A 160 -11.32 -11.04 9.87
N VAL A 161 -10.20 -10.33 9.84
CA VAL A 161 -9.13 -10.46 10.84
C VAL A 161 -9.20 -9.31 11.85
N PRO A 162 -8.62 -9.49 13.06
CA PRO A 162 -8.52 -8.39 14.02
C PRO A 162 -7.87 -7.14 13.40
N THR A 163 -8.46 -5.97 13.62
CA THR A 163 -7.90 -4.71 13.10
C THR A 163 -6.52 -4.42 13.68
N PHE A 164 -6.33 -4.73 14.96
CA PHE A 164 -5.08 -4.45 15.68
C PHE A 164 -4.37 -5.77 16.01
N ILE A 165 -3.37 -6.12 15.20
CA ILE A 165 -2.50 -7.27 15.45
C ILE A 165 -1.21 -6.70 16.07
N SER A 166 -0.88 -7.09 17.30
CA SER A 166 0.35 -6.61 17.93
C SER A 166 1.59 -7.10 17.17
N THR A 167 2.52 -6.20 16.90
CA THR A 167 3.81 -6.55 16.30
C THR A 167 4.63 -7.48 17.19
N ASP A 168 4.42 -7.44 18.51
CA ASP A 168 5.18 -8.23 19.47
C ASP A 168 4.74 -9.69 19.54
N THR A 169 3.51 -9.98 19.12
CA THR A 169 2.90 -11.30 19.30
C THR A 169 2.88 -12.17 18.05
N THR A 170 3.32 -11.62 16.90
CA THR A 170 3.29 -12.39 15.66
C THR A 170 4.66 -12.50 15.01
N GLU A 171 5.05 -13.73 14.68
CA GLU A 171 6.24 -14.05 13.89
C GLU A 171 5.95 -14.20 12.40
N ARG A 172 4.68 -14.05 12.03
CA ARG A 172 4.23 -14.30 10.66
C ARG A 172 4.64 -13.19 9.69
N TYR A 173 4.83 -11.96 10.20
CA TYR A 173 5.13 -10.78 9.38
C TYR A 173 6.59 -10.39 9.56
N GLU A 174 7.36 -10.51 8.50
CA GLU A 174 8.76 -10.10 8.47
C GLU A 174 8.92 -8.86 7.60
N ALA A 175 9.14 -7.72 8.24
CA ALA A 175 9.31 -6.45 7.55
C ALA A 175 10.68 -6.38 6.86
N VAL A 176 10.72 -5.71 5.70
CA VAL A 176 11.93 -5.41 4.93
C VAL A 176 12.04 -3.91 4.66
N HIS A 177 10.98 -3.28 4.16
CA HIS A 177 10.92 -1.85 3.93
C HIS A 177 9.72 -1.23 4.63
N PHE A 178 9.88 0.02 5.03
CA PHE A 178 8.82 0.87 5.57
C PHE A 178 8.83 2.19 4.82
N PHE A 179 7.67 2.72 4.52
CA PHE A 179 7.57 4.06 3.95
C PHE A 179 6.19 4.69 4.23
N ASN A 180 6.14 5.99 4.07
CA ASN A 180 4.91 6.77 4.06
C ASN A 180 5.00 7.86 2.98
N ASP A 181 4.25 8.93 3.11
CA ASP A 181 4.27 10.07 2.18
C ASP A 181 5.48 11.02 2.35
N ILE A 182 6.37 10.76 3.32
CA ILE A 182 7.50 11.64 3.66
C ILE A 182 8.82 10.87 3.68
N ASP A 183 8.85 9.69 4.31
CA ASP A 183 10.08 8.98 4.66
C ASP A 183 10.04 7.53 4.16
N ALA A 184 11.22 6.99 3.86
CA ALA A 184 11.43 5.59 3.55
C ALA A 184 12.57 4.99 4.40
N TYR A 185 12.41 3.72 4.79
CA TYR A 185 13.35 2.99 5.62
C TYR A 185 13.48 1.54 5.15
N ALA A 186 14.63 0.93 5.43
CA ALA A 186 14.87 -0.49 5.22
C ALA A 186 15.41 -1.15 6.48
N ILE A 187 15.31 -2.46 6.58
CA ILE A 187 16.03 -3.25 7.58
C ILE A 187 17.40 -3.60 7.01
N ALA A 188 18.45 -3.20 7.71
CA ALA A 188 19.83 -3.43 7.30
C ALA A 188 20.10 -4.92 7.06
N GLY A 189 20.71 -5.24 5.91
CA GLY A 189 21.06 -6.61 5.53
C GLY A 189 19.87 -7.48 5.06
N ARG A 190 18.67 -6.94 4.97
CA ARG A 190 17.53 -7.63 4.35
C ARG A 190 17.29 -7.11 2.95
N THR A 191 17.20 -8.03 2.02
CA THR A 191 16.72 -7.75 0.66
C THR A 191 15.28 -8.25 0.57
N ALA A 192 14.40 -7.45 -0.03
CA ALA A 192 13.08 -7.94 -0.41
C ALA A 192 13.28 -9.16 -1.33
N MET A 193 12.58 -10.26 -1.03
CA MET A 193 12.47 -11.37 -1.98
C MET A 193 11.74 -10.86 -3.20
N GLU A 194 12.47 -10.79 -4.32
CA GLU A 194 12.07 -10.20 -5.60
C GLU A 194 11.73 -8.71 -5.49
N PRO A 195 12.32 -7.86 -6.28
CA PRO A 195 11.87 -6.48 -6.33
C PRO A 195 10.38 -6.55 -6.68
N TYR A 196 9.55 -6.07 -5.78
CA TYR A 196 8.19 -5.67 -6.13
C TYR A 196 8.38 -4.60 -7.19
N LEU A 197 8.42 -5.03 -8.43
CA LEU A 197 8.48 -4.12 -9.55
C LEU A 197 7.16 -3.38 -9.55
N ALA A 198 7.19 -2.19 -9.03
CA ALA A 198 6.11 -1.25 -9.21
C ALA A 198 5.94 -1.05 -10.70
N CYS A 199 5.01 -1.75 -11.21
CA CYS A 199 4.65 -1.66 -12.61
C CYS A 199 3.35 -0.91 -12.72
N TYR A 200 3.44 0.38 -12.62
CA TYR A 200 2.43 1.25 -13.20
C TYR A 200 2.57 1.11 -14.71
N SER A 201 1.76 0.38 -15.37
CA SER A 201 1.93 0.19 -16.81
C SER A 201 1.60 1.51 -17.53
N THR A 202 2.43 1.89 -18.49
CA THR A 202 2.08 2.92 -19.50
C THR A 202 0.67 2.68 -20.05
N TRP A 203 0.25 1.42 -20.13
CA TRP A 203 -1.11 0.99 -20.40
C TRP A 203 -2.16 1.58 -19.48
N LEU A 204 -1.94 1.67 -18.17
CA LEU A 204 -2.93 2.25 -17.25
C LEU A 204 -3.03 3.76 -17.47
N LYS A 205 -1.90 4.42 -17.75
CA LYS A 205 -1.89 5.83 -18.14
C LYS A 205 -2.69 6.02 -19.42
N ASP A 206 -2.41 5.22 -20.44
CA ASP A 206 -3.12 5.26 -21.72
C ASP A 206 -4.61 4.91 -21.56
N TYR A 207 -4.95 3.96 -20.70
CA TYR A 207 -6.33 3.60 -20.40
C TYR A 207 -7.07 4.72 -19.65
N LEU A 208 -6.43 5.36 -18.69
CA LEU A 208 -7.00 6.49 -17.96
C LEU A 208 -7.15 7.71 -18.86
N ASP A 209 -6.16 8.00 -19.68
CA ASP A 209 -6.23 9.08 -20.68
C ASP A 209 -7.35 8.81 -21.69
N MET A 210 -7.50 7.56 -22.13
CA MET A 210 -8.59 7.14 -23.04
C MET A 210 -9.97 7.19 -22.37
N SER A 211 -10.09 6.82 -21.09
CA SER A 211 -11.37 6.89 -20.36
C SER A 211 -11.80 8.34 -20.11
N TYR A 212 -10.83 9.22 -19.86
CA TYR A 212 -11.07 10.66 -19.72
C TYR A 212 -11.54 11.29 -21.04
N ILE A 213 -10.99 10.87 -22.15
CA ILE A 213 -11.42 11.32 -23.49
C ILE A 213 -12.81 10.80 -23.84
N ARG A 214 -13.15 9.55 -23.45
CA ARG A 214 -14.48 8.96 -23.69
C ARG A 214 -15.58 9.59 -22.83
N GLY A 215 -15.26 10.10 -21.66
CA GLY A 215 -16.22 10.79 -20.78
C GLY A 215 -16.57 12.23 -21.19
N ARG A 216 -15.95 12.74 -22.26
CA ARG A 216 -16.21 14.09 -22.81
C ARG A 216 -17.01 14.09 -24.11
N ARG A 217 -17.65 13.00 -24.50
CA ARG A 217 -18.55 12.94 -25.64
C ARG A 217 -19.99 12.79 -25.21
#